data_837974248d87745e9da91dc6445f0adb
#
_entry.id   837974248d87745e9da91dc6445f0adb
#
_cell.length_a   1.000
_cell.length_b   1.000
_cell.length_c   1.000
_cell.angle_alpha   90.00
_cell.angle_beta   90.00
_cell.angle_gamma   90.00
#
_symmetry.space_group_name_H-M   'P 1'
#
loop_
_entity.id
_entity.type
_entity.pdbx_description
1 polymer ?
#
loop_
_entity_poly.entity_id
_entity_poly.type
_entity_poly.pdbx_seq_one_letter_code
_entity_poly.pdbx_strand_id
1 'polypeptide(L)'
;LRYNLEFKISDEKLLMSASLPKGFPKPTEPEAIAVKDYPGYRAVTYSYQGQVQQATRVAFDPLYNHISRNQIAMTTPVEVRYTDASAIQVETPSQAEVSFLYPDREIEPQNIGSDVKVTDYPPMKVVSIGIQGAYSWSSYETHLQRLQGWLQAHPEYKAVGCPRRLLYN
;
A
#
# COMPACT_ATOMS: atom_id res chain seq x y z
N LEU A 1 -15.00 -3.82 2.46
CA LEU A 1 -14.36 -2.76 1.67
C LEU A 1 -13.20 -2.17 2.46
N ARG A 2 -12.02 -2.11 1.86
CA ARG A 2 -10.83 -1.52 2.47
C ARG A 2 -10.54 -0.17 1.83
N TYR A 3 -9.90 0.72 2.58
CA TYR A 3 -9.46 2.01 2.05
C TYR A 3 -8.12 1.87 1.33
N ASN A 4 -8.02 2.47 0.16
CA ASN A 4 -6.77 2.65 -0.55
C ASN A 4 -6.53 4.13 -0.85
N LEU A 5 -5.38 4.63 -0.42
CA LEU A 5 -4.90 5.94 -0.82
C LEU A 5 -3.71 5.72 -1.75
N GLU A 6 -3.94 5.98 -3.01
CA GLU A 6 -2.97 5.66 -4.07
C GLU A 6 -2.20 6.91 -4.48
N PHE A 7 -0.97 7.02 -3.99
CA PHE A 7 -0.09 8.14 -4.26
C PHE A 7 0.72 7.86 -5.52
N LYS A 8 0.61 8.74 -6.49
CA LYS A 8 1.38 8.68 -7.72
C LYS A 8 2.20 9.95 -7.86
N ILE A 9 3.51 9.78 -7.95
CA ILE A 9 4.38 10.87 -8.35
C ILE A 9 4.31 10.95 -9.86
N SER A 10 3.84 12.09 -10.38
CA SER A 10 3.84 12.29 -11.82
C SER A 10 5.22 12.72 -12.26
N ASP A 11 5.87 11.89 -13.05
CA ASP A 11 6.91 12.37 -13.95
C ASP A 11 7.06 11.41 -15.12
N GLU A 12 6.98 11.98 -16.29
CA GLU A 12 7.28 11.30 -17.55
C GLU A 12 8.72 10.76 -17.60
N LYS A 13 9.54 11.08 -16.61
CA LYS A 13 10.93 10.64 -16.52
C LYS A 13 11.12 9.25 -15.94
N LEU A 14 10.07 8.63 -15.42
CA LEU A 14 10.16 7.29 -14.88
C LEU A 14 9.76 6.22 -15.91
N LEU A 15 10.41 6.26 -17.06
CA LEU A 15 10.40 5.17 -18.03
C LEU A 15 10.98 3.86 -17.47
N MET A 16 11.41 3.87 -16.23
CA MET A 16 11.97 2.74 -15.49
C MET A 16 11.09 2.35 -14.32
N SER A 17 9.80 2.71 -14.35
CA SER A 17 8.89 2.30 -13.28
C SER A 17 8.75 0.79 -13.24
N ALA A 18 8.82 0.24 -12.04
CA ALA A 18 8.59 -1.18 -11.82
C ALA A 18 7.17 -1.56 -12.29
N SER A 19 7.02 -2.81 -12.70
CA SER A 19 5.71 -3.31 -13.13
C SER A 19 4.77 -3.52 -11.95
N LEU A 20 3.47 -3.49 -12.23
CA LEU A 20 2.44 -3.90 -11.26
C LEU A 20 2.54 -5.42 -11.02
N PRO A 21 2.16 -5.89 -9.83
CA PRO A 21 1.95 -7.31 -9.63
C PRO A 21 0.89 -7.86 -10.59
N LYS A 22 1.02 -9.13 -10.93
CA LYS A 22 0.12 -9.81 -11.87
C LYS A 22 -1.35 -9.66 -11.46
N GLY A 23 -2.16 -9.16 -12.37
CA GLY A 23 -3.60 -9.01 -12.18
C GLY A 23 -4.02 -7.76 -11.41
N PHE A 24 -3.07 -6.93 -10.96
CA PHE A 24 -3.43 -5.71 -10.24
C PHE A 24 -4.12 -4.70 -11.17
N PRO A 25 -5.14 -4.00 -10.66
CA PRO A 25 -5.76 -2.92 -11.40
C PRO A 25 -4.81 -1.71 -11.51
N LYS A 26 -5.06 -0.89 -12.51
CA LYS A 26 -4.31 0.36 -12.69
C LYS A 26 -4.53 1.30 -11.49
N PRO A 27 -3.57 2.20 -11.19
CA PRO A 27 -3.77 3.23 -10.18
C PRO A 27 -5.04 4.04 -10.45
N THR A 28 -5.71 4.46 -9.39
CA THR A 28 -6.86 5.36 -9.48
C THR A 28 -6.40 6.73 -9.96
N GLU A 29 -7.14 7.34 -10.88
CA GLU A 29 -6.82 8.66 -11.39
C GLU A 29 -6.79 9.71 -10.27
N PRO A 30 -5.93 10.75 -10.38
CA PRO A 30 -5.86 11.79 -9.36
C PRO A 30 -7.22 12.40 -9.04
N GLU A 31 -7.49 12.55 -7.74
CA GLU A 31 -8.72 13.11 -7.18
C GLU A 31 -10.00 12.29 -7.44
N ALA A 32 -9.91 11.18 -8.19
CA ALA A 32 -11.03 10.28 -8.40
C ALA A 32 -11.15 9.28 -7.25
N ILE A 33 -12.38 8.82 -7.02
CA ILE A 33 -12.67 7.73 -6.09
C ILE A 33 -13.28 6.57 -6.88
N ALA A 34 -12.73 5.38 -6.68
CA ALA A 34 -13.16 4.17 -7.39
C ALA A 34 -13.23 2.98 -6.46
N VAL A 35 -14.19 2.11 -6.70
CA VAL A 35 -14.26 0.78 -6.06
C VAL A 35 -13.56 -0.20 -7.00
N LYS A 36 -12.57 -0.92 -6.48
CA LYS A 36 -11.72 -1.81 -7.27
C LYS A 36 -11.58 -3.17 -6.61
N ASP A 37 -11.37 -4.19 -7.43
CA ASP A 37 -11.09 -5.54 -6.99
C ASP A 37 -9.61 -5.87 -7.22
N TYR A 38 -8.95 -6.37 -6.17
CA TYR A 38 -7.58 -6.84 -6.23
C TYR A 38 -7.54 -8.36 -6.17
N PRO A 39 -6.67 -9.01 -6.93
CA PRO A 39 -6.43 -10.45 -6.78
C PRO A 39 -5.71 -10.74 -5.47
N GLY A 40 -5.65 -11.99 -5.08
CA GLY A 40 -4.74 -12.41 -4.02
C GLY A 40 -3.29 -12.14 -4.43
N TYR A 41 -2.46 -11.78 -3.47
CA TYR A 41 -1.06 -11.46 -3.73
C TYR A 41 -0.15 -11.85 -2.57
N ARG A 42 1.13 -11.98 -2.86
CA ARG A 42 2.17 -12.29 -1.87
C ARG A 42 3.08 -11.08 -1.71
N ALA A 43 3.51 -10.82 -0.48
CA ALA A 43 4.35 -9.68 -0.16
C ALA A 43 5.38 -10.04 0.90
N VAL A 44 6.55 -9.38 0.85
CA VAL A 44 7.47 -9.33 1.97
C VAL A 44 7.18 -8.07 2.78
N THR A 45 7.12 -8.22 4.10
CA THR A 45 6.63 -7.18 5.01
C THR A 45 7.62 -6.93 6.13
N TYR A 46 7.86 -5.65 6.41
CA TYR A 46 8.62 -5.17 7.56
C TYR A 46 7.68 -4.45 8.51
N SER A 47 7.71 -4.84 9.79
CA SER A 47 6.89 -4.22 10.83
C SER A 47 7.66 -3.08 11.50
N TYR A 48 7.05 -1.92 11.56
CA TYR A 48 7.65 -0.70 12.10
C TYR A 48 6.81 -0.14 13.24
N GLN A 49 7.49 0.32 14.30
CA GLN A 49 6.86 1.01 15.42
C GLN A 49 7.61 2.32 15.68
N GLY A 50 6.87 3.42 15.79
CA GLY A 50 7.43 4.75 16.01
C GLY A 50 6.71 5.81 15.17
N GLN A 51 7.44 6.82 14.73
CA GLN A 51 6.88 7.86 13.87
C GLN A 51 6.65 7.28 12.47
N VAL A 52 5.38 7.07 12.11
CA VAL A 52 5.02 6.37 10.87
C VAL A 52 5.48 7.08 9.61
N GLN A 53 5.77 8.38 9.67
CA GLN A 53 6.35 9.12 8.57
C GLN A 53 7.75 8.63 8.19
N GLN A 54 8.42 7.92 9.10
CA GLN A 54 9.75 7.34 8.88
C GLN A 54 9.69 5.88 8.41
N ALA A 55 8.51 5.26 8.42
CA ALA A 55 8.37 3.82 8.24
C ALA A 55 8.93 3.33 6.90
N THR A 56 8.59 3.99 5.79
CA THR A 56 9.07 3.58 4.46
C THR A 56 10.58 3.68 4.33
N ARG A 57 11.18 4.72 4.89
CA ARG A 57 12.62 4.90 4.86
C ARG A 57 13.36 3.80 5.64
N VAL A 58 12.86 3.50 6.83
CA VAL A 58 13.46 2.46 7.68
C VAL A 58 13.27 1.08 7.09
N ALA A 59 12.11 0.81 6.51
CA ALA A 59 11.77 -0.49 5.94
C ALA A 59 12.47 -0.80 4.62
N PHE A 60 12.97 0.20 3.90
CA PHE A 60 13.48 0.00 2.54
C PHE A 60 14.62 -1.02 2.50
N ASP A 61 15.63 -0.86 3.34
CA ASP A 61 16.82 -1.74 3.30
C ASP A 61 16.50 -3.20 3.60
N PRO A 62 15.78 -3.55 4.68
CA PRO A 62 15.43 -4.95 4.92
C PRO A 62 14.56 -5.54 3.82
N LEU A 63 13.63 -4.77 3.25
CA LEU A 63 12.78 -5.25 2.17
C LEU A 63 13.56 -5.42 0.86
N TYR A 64 14.42 -4.46 0.53
CA TYR A 64 15.24 -4.55 -0.66
C TYR A 64 16.25 -5.71 -0.56
N ASN A 65 16.84 -5.92 0.60
CA ASN A 65 17.74 -7.05 0.83
C ASN A 65 17.02 -8.38 0.61
N HIS A 66 15.75 -8.49 1.05
CA HIS A 66 14.97 -9.69 0.83
C HIS A 66 14.76 -9.97 -0.66
N ILE A 67 14.27 -9.00 -1.43
CA ILE A 67 14.00 -9.23 -2.86
C ILE A 67 15.29 -9.47 -3.63
N SER A 68 16.38 -8.77 -3.29
CA SER A 68 17.67 -8.97 -3.93
C SER A 68 18.23 -10.37 -3.68
N ARG A 69 18.19 -10.81 -2.42
CA ARG A 69 18.66 -12.12 -2.00
C ARG A 69 17.91 -13.27 -2.66
N ASN A 70 16.63 -13.08 -2.93
CA ASN A 70 15.77 -14.08 -3.52
C ASN A 70 15.55 -13.88 -5.03
N GLN A 71 16.25 -12.93 -5.65
CA GLN A 71 16.14 -12.63 -7.08
C GLN A 71 14.71 -12.32 -7.51
N ILE A 72 13.99 -11.57 -6.67
CA ILE A 72 12.62 -11.14 -6.93
C ILE A 72 12.66 -9.73 -7.51
N ALA A 73 11.98 -9.52 -8.62
CA ALA A 73 11.94 -8.21 -9.27
C ALA A 73 11.16 -7.21 -8.40
N MET A 74 11.64 -5.96 -8.37
CA MET A 74 10.91 -4.87 -7.72
C MET A 74 9.62 -4.58 -8.47
N THR A 75 8.54 -4.38 -7.72
CA THR A 75 7.24 -3.98 -8.27
C THR A 75 6.80 -2.63 -7.73
N THR A 76 5.77 -2.08 -8.31
CA THR A 76 5.04 -0.93 -7.78
C THR A 76 3.57 -1.37 -7.59
N PRO A 77 2.86 -0.94 -6.57
CA PRO A 77 3.23 0.05 -5.54
C PRO A 77 3.98 -0.57 -4.35
N VAL A 78 4.59 0.29 -3.54
CA VAL A 78 4.96 -0.06 -2.16
C VAL A 78 3.71 0.14 -1.29
N GLU A 79 3.37 -0.86 -0.49
CA GLU A 79 2.20 -0.82 0.38
C GLU A 79 2.59 -0.44 1.80
N VAL A 80 1.86 0.51 2.39
CA VAL A 80 2.01 0.87 3.80
C VAL A 80 0.66 0.72 4.48
N ARG A 81 0.60 -0.11 5.51
CA ARG A 81 -0.60 -0.36 6.30
C ARG A 81 -0.40 0.17 7.72
N TYR A 82 -1.33 0.98 8.20
CA TYR A 82 -1.28 1.53 9.54
C TYR A 82 -2.09 0.63 10.47
N THR A 83 -1.41 -0.33 11.11
CA THR A 83 -2.04 -1.46 11.78
C THR A 83 -2.72 -1.11 13.11
N ASP A 84 -2.36 0.02 13.72
CA ASP A 84 -3.01 0.54 14.93
C ASP A 84 -4.06 1.62 14.63
N ALA A 85 -4.36 1.87 13.33
CA ALA A 85 -5.43 2.77 12.92
C ALA A 85 -6.66 1.97 12.50
N SER A 86 -7.85 2.46 12.84
CA SER A 86 -9.08 1.92 12.29
C SER A 86 -9.55 2.76 11.11
N ALA A 87 -10.43 2.20 10.30
CA ALA A 87 -11.05 2.92 9.16
C ALA A 87 -11.83 4.17 9.59
N ILE A 88 -12.11 4.34 10.89
CA ILE A 88 -12.97 5.38 11.44
C ILE A 88 -12.21 6.36 12.34
N GLN A 89 -10.99 6.05 12.78
CA GLN A 89 -10.23 6.88 13.71
C GLN A 89 -9.28 7.84 12.99
N VAL A 90 -9.20 9.08 13.50
CA VAL A 90 -8.39 10.18 12.97
C VAL A 90 -7.12 10.39 13.83
N GLU A 91 -6.73 9.43 14.64
CA GLU A 91 -5.51 9.54 15.44
C GLU A 91 -4.29 9.19 14.59
N THR A 92 -3.15 9.85 14.89
CA THR A 92 -1.89 9.54 14.22
C THR A 92 -1.44 8.13 14.64
N PRO A 93 -1.32 7.19 13.69
CA PRO A 93 -0.87 5.84 14.03
C PRO A 93 0.60 5.84 14.42
N SER A 94 1.00 4.84 15.21
CA SER A 94 2.38 4.61 15.64
C SER A 94 2.94 3.28 15.15
N GLN A 95 2.14 2.48 14.45
CA GLN A 95 2.54 1.19 13.91
C GLN A 95 2.22 1.12 12.43
N ALA A 96 3.17 0.62 11.66
CA ALA A 96 2.99 0.42 10.22
C ALA A 96 3.63 -0.89 9.78
N GLU A 97 3.01 -1.52 8.80
CA GLU A 97 3.62 -2.60 8.04
C GLU A 97 3.90 -2.09 6.63
N VAL A 98 5.17 -2.12 6.23
CA VAL A 98 5.60 -1.73 4.89
C VAL A 98 5.90 -3.00 4.10
N SER A 99 5.38 -3.10 2.89
CA SER A 99 5.51 -4.31 2.06
C SER A 99 5.99 -3.98 0.67
N PHE A 100 6.89 -4.83 0.16
CA PHE A 100 7.17 -4.95 -1.25
C PHE A 100 6.35 -6.13 -1.78
N LEU A 101 5.60 -5.90 -2.86
CA LEU A 101 4.69 -6.90 -3.41
C LEU A 101 5.43 -7.76 -4.43
N TYR A 102 5.19 -9.06 -4.41
CA TYR A 102 5.81 -9.96 -5.38
C TYR A 102 5.17 -9.78 -6.77
N PRO A 103 5.94 -9.92 -7.84
CA PRO A 103 5.39 -9.86 -9.20
C PRO A 103 4.31 -10.91 -9.45
N ASP A 104 4.45 -12.09 -8.83
CA ASP A 104 3.52 -13.20 -8.92
C ASP A 104 3.42 -13.87 -7.55
N ARG A 105 2.21 -14.18 -7.12
CA ARG A 105 1.95 -14.83 -5.84
C ARG A 105 2.49 -16.25 -5.76
N GLU A 106 2.86 -16.85 -6.88
CA GLU A 106 3.43 -18.21 -6.94
C GLU A 106 4.93 -18.24 -6.68
N ILE A 107 5.59 -17.09 -6.59
CA ILE A 107 7.02 -17.03 -6.31
C ILE A 107 7.30 -17.47 -4.88
N GLU A 108 8.15 -18.50 -4.74
CA GLU A 108 8.56 -19.04 -3.44
C GLU A 108 9.95 -18.49 -3.07
N PRO A 109 10.05 -17.69 -2.00
CA PRO A 109 11.37 -17.22 -1.54
C PRO A 109 12.15 -18.38 -0.91
N GLN A 110 13.46 -18.44 -1.19
CA GLN A 110 14.36 -19.49 -0.69
C GLN A 110 15.01 -19.10 0.64
N ASN A 111 15.08 -17.80 0.94
CA ASN A 111 15.87 -17.28 2.04
C ASN A 111 15.17 -16.09 2.68
N ILE A 112 14.42 -16.36 3.76
CA ILE A 112 13.67 -15.35 4.50
C ILE A 112 14.47 -14.97 5.74
N GLY A 113 14.88 -13.69 5.84
CA GLY A 113 15.53 -13.15 7.02
C GLY A 113 14.60 -13.03 8.21
N SER A 114 15.16 -12.95 9.42
CA SER A 114 14.40 -12.84 10.66
C SER A 114 13.73 -11.48 10.87
N ASP A 115 14.13 -10.47 10.11
CA ASP A 115 13.64 -9.08 10.20
C ASP A 115 12.41 -8.81 9.33
N VAL A 116 12.03 -9.74 8.49
CA VAL A 116 10.89 -9.62 7.57
C VAL A 116 10.03 -10.88 7.62
N LYS A 117 8.78 -10.76 7.17
CA LYS A 117 7.90 -11.91 6.99
C LYS A 117 7.30 -11.90 5.59
N VAL A 118 6.99 -13.08 5.06
CA VAL A 118 6.26 -13.24 3.81
C VAL A 118 4.80 -13.49 4.14
N THR A 119 3.91 -12.71 3.55
CA THR A 119 2.48 -12.74 3.85
C THR A 119 1.69 -12.90 2.56
N ASP A 120 0.68 -13.78 2.60
CA ASP A 120 -0.29 -13.93 1.52
C ASP A 120 -1.58 -13.20 1.88
N TYR A 121 -2.07 -12.39 0.95
CA TYR A 121 -3.32 -11.66 1.10
C TYR A 121 -4.37 -12.24 0.16
N PRO A 122 -5.60 -12.45 0.66
CA PRO A 122 -6.69 -12.90 -0.19
C PRO A 122 -7.15 -11.80 -1.14
N PRO A 123 -7.91 -12.15 -2.18
CA PRO A 123 -8.59 -11.14 -3.00
C PRO A 123 -9.41 -10.19 -2.12
N MET A 124 -9.45 -8.92 -2.51
CA MET A 124 -10.14 -7.91 -1.72
C MET A 124 -10.80 -6.87 -2.61
N LYS A 125 -11.94 -6.35 -2.13
CA LYS A 125 -12.60 -5.19 -2.71
C LYS A 125 -12.20 -3.96 -1.90
N VAL A 126 -11.83 -2.87 -2.59
CA VAL A 126 -11.36 -1.65 -1.94
C VAL A 126 -12.07 -0.44 -2.52
N VAL A 127 -12.18 0.63 -1.72
CA VAL A 127 -12.44 1.96 -2.21
C VAL A 127 -11.12 2.72 -2.22
N SER A 128 -10.77 3.29 -3.37
CA SER A 128 -9.51 3.97 -3.59
C SER A 128 -9.72 5.42 -3.95
N ILE A 129 -8.81 6.29 -3.50
CA ILE A 129 -8.69 7.66 -3.98
C ILE A 129 -7.29 7.86 -4.56
N GLY A 130 -7.23 8.45 -5.75
CA GLY A 130 -5.96 8.80 -6.39
C GLY A 130 -5.43 10.13 -5.87
N ILE A 131 -4.13 10.21 -5.61
CA ILE A 131 -3.47 11.40 -5.10
C ILE A 131 -2.22 11.65 -5.94
N GLN A 132 -2.11 12.85 -6.49
CA GLN A 132 -0.93 13.24 -7.24
C GLN A 132 -0.06 14.16 -6.40
N GLY A 133 1.26 13.96 -6.45
CA GLY A 133 2.23 14.81 -5.78
C GLY A 133 2.96 14.14 -4.63
N ALA A 134 3.53 14.94 -3.75
CA ALA A 134 4.38 14.46 -2.66
C ALA A 134 3.64 13.61 -1.64
N TYR A 135 4.36 12.69 -1.01
CA TYR A 135 3.84 11.79 0.01
C TYR A 135 3.73 12.48 1.37
N SER A 136 2.99 13.60 1.45
CA SER A 136 2.86 14.32 2.70
C SER A 136 1.82 13.68 3.61
N TRP A 137 2.05 13.78 4.93
CA TRP A 137 1.10 13.28 5.91
C TRP A 137 -0.22 14.06 5.89
N SER A 138 -0.15 15.38 5.71
CA SER A 138 -1.34 16.22 5.62
C SER A 138 -2.21 15.87 4.41
N SER A 139 -1.60 15.55 3.27
CA SER A 139 -2.31 15.08 2.09
C SER A 139 -3.00 13.74 2.36
N TYR A 140 -2.31 12.81 3.04
CA TYR A 140 -2.90 11.55 3.46
C TYR A 140 -4.15 11.76 4.32
N GLU A 141 -4.05 12.59 5.35
CA GLU A 141 -5.19 12.85 6.25
C GLU A 141 -6.38 13.46 5.52
N THR A 142 -6.13 14.44 4.66
CA THR A 142 -7.16 15.12 3.88
C THR A 142 -7.90 14.13 2.96
N HIS A 143 -7.16 13.29 2.26
CA HIS A 143 -7.76 12.34 1.33
C HIS A 143 -8.44 11.17 2.06
N LEU A 144 -7.94 10.78 3.22
CA LEU A 144 -8.63 9.79 4.06
C LEU A 144 -10.00 10.30 4.50
N GLN A 145 -10.10 11.58 4.90
CA GLN A 145 -11.38 12.20 5.24
C GLN A 145 -12.35 12.20 4.06
N ARG A 146 -11.86 12.43 2.85
CA ARG A 146 -12.69 12.35 1.63
C ARG A 146 -13.22 10.94 1.41
N LEU A 147 -12.42 9.91 1.60
CA LEU A 147 -12.88 8.52 1.52
C LEU A 147 -13.93 8.21 2.58
N GLN A 148 -13.74 8.67 3.80
CA GLN A 148 -14.71 8.51 4.88
C GLN A 148 -16.04 9.18 4.54
N GLY A 149 -16.00 10.39 3.97
CA GLY A 149 -17.21 11.09 3.50
C GLY A 149 -17.92 10.33 2.38
N TRP A 150 -17.16 9.76 1.46
CA TRP A 150 -17.72 8.93 0.39
C TRP A 150 -18.47 7.72 0.96
N LEU A 151 -17.88 7.04 1.96
CA LEU A 151 -18.54 5.90 2.60
C LEU A 151 -19.81 6.27 3.33
N GLN A 152 -19.86 7.44 3.96
CA GLN A 152 -21.07 7.92 4.61
C GLN A 152 -22.21 8.13 3.59
N ALA A 153 -21.85 8.54 2.37
CA ALA A 153 -22.81 8.73 1.28
C ALA A 153 -23.17 7.42 0.56
N HIS A 154 -22.48 6.32 0.86
CA HIS A 154 -22.69 5.01 0.21
C HIS A 154 -22.88 3.91 1.28
N PRO A 155 -24.07 3.91 1.96
CA PRO A 155 -24.30 3.01 3.08
C PRO A 155 -24.36 1.53 2.71
N GLU A 156 -24.44 1.19 1.42
CA GLU A 156 -24.32 -0.17 0.91
C GLU A 156 -22.95 -0.78 1.14
N TYR A 157 -21.94 0.06 1.44
CA TYR A 157 -20.58 -0.38 1.74
C TYR A 157 -20.22 -0.12 3.20
N LYS A 158 -19.42 -1.02 3.75
CA LYS A 158 -18.86 -0.90 5.10
C LYS A 158 -17.34 -1.05 5.02
N ALA A 159 -16.61 -0.11 5.61
CA ALA A 159 -15.15 -0.19 5.71
C ALA A 159 -14.75 -1.23 6.76
N VAL A 160 -13.73 -2.02 6.43
CA VAL A 160 -13.13 -3.00 7.35
C VAL A 160 -11.62 -2.92 7.27
N GLY A 161 -10.94 -3.18 8.37
CA GLY A 161 -9.49 -3.18 8.44
C GLY A 161 -8.90 -1.78 8.56
N CYS A 162 -7.58 -1.72 8.45
CA CYS A 162 -6.83 -0.46 8.55
C CYS A 162 -6.68 0.20 7.17
N PRO A 163 -6.48 1.52 7.14
CA PRO A 163 -6.17 2.22 5.89
C PRO A 163 -4.84 1.77 5.31
N ARG A 164 -4.71 1.85 3.99
CA ARG A 164 -3.47 1.53 3.27
C ARG A 164 -3.07 2.69 2.39
N ARG A 165 -1.78 2.96 2.32
CA ARG A 165 -1.19 3.82 1.30
C ARG A 165 -0.51 2.94 0.27
N LEU A 166 -0.77 3.23 -0.99
CA LEU A 166 -0.08 2.59 -2.11
C LEU A 166 0.77 3.66 -2.80
N LEU A 167 2.08 3.46 -2.77
CA LEU A 167 3.05 4.43 -3.26
C LEU A 167 3.54 3.99 -4.64
N TYR A 168 3.01 4.62 -5.68
CA TYR A 168 3.40 4.37 -7.07
C TYR A 168 4.51 5.33 -7.50
N ASN A 169 5.47 4.82 -8.22
CA ASN A 169 6.55 5.63 -8.79
C ASN A 169 6.48 5.64 -10.30
#